data_49c82d7d30693346aaf7326dec0ad268
#
_entry.id   49c82d7d30693346aaf7326dec0ad268
#
_cell.length_a   1.000
_cell.length_b   1.000
_cell.length_c   1.000
_cell.angle_alpha   90.00
_cell.angle_beta   90.00
_cell.angle_gamma   90.00
#
_symmetry.space_group_name_H-M   'P 1'
#
loop_
_entity.id
_entity.type
_entity.pdbx_description
1 polymer ?
#
loop_
_entity_poly.entity_id
_entity_poly.type
_entity_poly.pdbx_seq_one_letter_code
_entity_poly.pdbx_strand_id
1 'polypeptide(L)'
;MGDFHVTSVGDMPVTPKESRLQRKRVLTTIGVAFFFILLAGFIIPVNQYVRAMGYVTSDQYAEIRPSRAGRVEKIFTQSGTRVKQGDLLLQLDSFEEQAVLEEAKSRAQKAEAELVRREAEIMEEKRRLNEDIVVAIMRLSNVVSRLERSRELFIKQFVTAAALEDDILKEQLAKAELGTLTNQDLSVYDKQVHVLRQELEARHDAMEGAEVNVRTKEIRAPISGQVLRYEFVVGEMVRPETVLFEIFGGDRLILKLRIPEQHATRVAVGNRYSAKLGSYRGLKGIYFEGIVERLRNVIQSDGQQTYRVVFCSFDPQNYNVPPGTTAEAKIYCGKTCLWFFLLDLH
;
A
#
# COMPACT_ATOMS: atom_id res chain seq x y z
N MET A 1 62.80 59.99 85.06
CA MET A 1 61.62 60.18 85.88
C MET A 1 60.44 59.55 85.17
N GLY A 2 59.92 58.50 85.75
CA GLY A 2 58.62 57.92 85.42
C GLY A 2 58.63 56.56 84.67
N ASP A 3 58.99 55.56 85.41
CA ASP A 3 58.78 54.18 84.98
C ASP A 3 57.26 53.80 84.92
N PHE A 4 56.83 53.12 83.87
CA PHE A 4 55.56 52.36 83.87
C PHE A 4 55.77 50.96 83.37
N HIS A 5 55.66 50.07 84.33
CA HIS A 5 55.59 48.64 84.11
C HIS A 5 54.32 48.24 83.29
N VAL A 6 54.53 47.47 82.25
CA VAL A 6 53.45 46.74 81.56
C VAL A 6 53.49 45.28 81.98
N THR A 7 52.49 44.83 82.71
CA THR A 7 52.30 43.44 83.12
C THR A 7 51.88 42.62 81.93
N SER A 8 52.61 41.54 81.64
CA SER A 8 52.33 40.48 80.68
C SER A 8 51.16 39.67 81.14
N VAL A 9 50.12 39.62 80.31
CA VAL A 9 49.02 38.61 80.45
C VAL A 9 49.45 37.34 79.83
N GLY A 10 49.46 36.28 80.65
CA GLY A 10 49.92 34.93 80.29
C GLY A 10 49.16 34.24 79.19
N ASP A 11 49.89 33.73 78.25
CA ASP A 11 49.45 32.73 77.30
C ASP A 11 49.11 31.44 78.03
N MET A 12 47.88 31.01 78.02
CA MET A 12 47.54 29.68 78.39
C MET A 12 47.79 28.73 77.23
N PRO A 13 48.57 27.65 77.41
CA PRO A 13 48.80 26.69 76.33
C PRO A 13 47.52 25.87 76.06
N VAL A 14 46.96 26.05 74.90
CA VAL A 14 45.87 25.14 74.41
C VAL A 14 46.49 23.75 74.17
N THR A 15 46.06 22.79 75.00
CA THR A 15 46.59 21.42 74.94
C THR A 15 46.32 20.80 73.62
N PRO A 16 47.29 20.12 72.94
CA PRO A 16 47.11 19.49 71.62
C PRO A 16 46.15 18.34 71.55
N LYS A 17 45.54 17.90 72.62
CA LYS A 17 44.54 16.83 72.69
C LYS A 17 43.11 17.33 72.35
N GLU A 18 42.71 18.54 72.65
CA GLU A 18 41.40 19.06 72.35
C GLU A 18 41.23 19.39 70.86
N SER A 19 42.30 19.87 70.22
CA SER A 19 42.25 20.16 68.76
C SER A 19 42.10 18.87 67.91
N ARG A 20 42.65 17.76 68.37
CA ARG A 20 42.49 16.45 67.68
C ARG A 20 41.09 15.83 67.87
N LEU A 21 40.49 16.05 69.01
CA LEU A 21 39.11 15.60 69.32
C LEU A 21 38.08 16.45 68.55
N GLN A 22 38.26 17.72 68.46
CA GLN A 22 37.43 18.62 67.66
C GLN A 22 37.55 18.33 66.17
N ARG A 23 38.77 18.12 65.63
CA ARG A 23 38.97 17.72 64.22
C ARG A 23 38.32 16.36 63.91
N LYS A 24 38.41 15.38 64.83
CA LYS A 24 37.70 14.08 64.63
C LYS A 24 36.16 14.23 64.65
N ARG A 25 35.64 15.06 65.56
CA ARG A 25 34.16 15.34 65.62
C ARG A 25 33.71 16.11 64.34
N VAL A 26 34.46 17.07 63.86
CA VAL A 26 34.17 17.77 62.60
C VAL A 26 34.28 16.83 61.41
N LEU A 27 35.29 15.96 61.36
CA LEU A 27 35.42 14.96 60.27
C LEU A 27 34.29 13.94 60.29
N THR A 28 33.84 13.48 61.47
CA THR A 28 32.71 12.56 61.61
C THR A 28 31.39 13.23 61.28
N THR A 29 31.17 14.51 61.65
CA THR A 29 29.93 15.25 61.27
C THR A 29 29.90 15.52 59.74
N ILE A 30 31.04 15.85 59.12
CA ILE A 30 31.15 16.00 57.66
C ILE A 30 30.88 14.66 56.96
N GLY A 31 31.44 13.56 57.48
CA GLY A 31 31.20 12.21 56.96
C GLY A 31 29.74 11.75 57.04
N VAL A 32 29.11 12.05 58.19
CA VAL A 32 27.66 11.75 58.40
C VAL A 32 26.82 12.62 57.47
N ALA A 33 27.11 13.93 57.36
CA ALA A 33 26.40 14.81 56.43
C ALA A 33 26.56 14.38 54.97
N PHE A 34 27.74 13.96 54.54
CA PHE A 34 28.02 13.44 53.21
C PHE A 34 27.26 12.13 52.95
N PHE A 35 27.22 11.25 53.94
CA PHE A 35 26.44 9.99 53.89
C PHE A 35 24.95 10.30 53.72
N PHE A 36 24.41 11.26 54.46
CA PHE A 36 22.99 11.66 54.31
C PHE A 36 22.70 12.30 52.95
N ILE A 37 23.63 13.12 52.39
CA ILE A 37 23.52 13.67 51.05
C ILE A 37 23.52 12.54 50.00
N LEU A 38 24.41 11.55 50.15
CA LEU A 38 24.44 10.36 49.30
C LEU A 38 23.14 9.60 49.38
N LEU A 39 22.62 9.33 50.58
CA LEU A 39 21.38 8.63 50.80
C LEU A 39 20.18 9.41 50.25
N ALA A 40 20.12 10.71 50.44
CA ALA A 40 19.09 11.60 49.90
C ALA A 40 19.07 11.57 48.38
N GLY A 41 20.21 11.50 47.72
CA GLY A 41 20.30 11.37 46.26
C GLY A 41 19.76 10.05 45.71
N PHE A 42 19.69 8.99 46.52
CA PHE A 42 19.06 7.74 46.18
C PHE A 42 17.51 7.75 46.37
N ILE A 43 17.03 8.61 47.28
CA ILE A 43 15.60 8.67 47.64
C ILE A 43 14.84 9.67 46.77
N ILE A 44 15.52 10.70 46.22
CA ILE A 44 14.86 11.75 45.42
C ILE A 44 14.63 11.24 43.99
N PRO A 45 13.37 11.00 43.60
CA PRO A 45 13.04 10.58 42.23
C PRO A 45 13.09 11.77 41.27
N VAL A 46 13.90 11.65 40.24
CA VAL A 46 14.01 12.64 39.14
C VAL A 46 13.34 12.06 37.90
N ASN A 47 12.51 12.87 37.25
CA ASN A 47 11.88 12.45 35.99
C ASN A 47 12.91 12.37 34.87
N GLN A 48 13.06 11.17 34.32
CA GLN A 48 13.89 10.92 33.16
C GLN A 48 13.13 11.29 31.90
N TYR A 49 13.77 12.05 31.00
CA TYR A 49 13.17 12.42 29.75
C TYR A 49 14.12 12.26 28.57
N VAL A 50 13.59 11.91 27.43
CA VAL A 50 14.30 11.84 26.16
C VAL A 50 13.89 13.03 25.30
N ARG A 51 14.87 13.72 24.76
CA ARG A 51 14.62 14.80 23.79
C ARG A 51 14.41 14.21 22.42
N ALA A 52 13.36 14.63 21.75
CA ALA A 52 13.01 14.21 20.41
C ALA A 52 12.65 15.42 19.57
N MET A 53 13.04 15.39 18.31
CA MET A 53 12.65 16.38 17.33
C MET A 53 11.70 15.76 16.31
N GLY A 54 10.81 16.56 15.77
CA GLY A 54 9.87 16.07 14.77
C GLY A 54 8.99 17.18 14.24
N TYR A 55 7.83 16.79 13.76
CA TYR A 55 6.86 17.70 13.17
C TYR A 55 5.43 17.18 13.36
N VAL A 56 4.51 18.11 13.33
CA VAL A 56 3.07 17.81 13.33
C VAL A 56 2.69 17.40 11.92
N THR A 57 1.97 16.29 11.78
CA THR A 57 1.42 15.82 10.51
C THR A 57 -0.03 15.38 10.69
N SER A 58 -0.69 15.10 9.60
CA SER A 58 -2.02 14.51 9.64
C SER A 58 -1.93 12.98 9.87
N ASP A 59 -2.97 12.40 10.42
CA ASP A 59 -3.11 10.95 10.60
C ASP A 59 -3.04 10.21 9.25
N GLN A 60 -3.61 10.80 8.22
CA GLN A 60 -3.52 10.32 6.85
C GLN A 60 -2.63 11.26 6.03
N TYR A 61 -1.60 10.70 5.43
CA TYR A 61 -0.65 11.43 4.61
C TYR A 61 -0.30 10.60 3.36
N ALA A 62 -0.35 11.23 2.21
CA ALA A 62 0.03 10.60 0.95
C ALA A 62 0.90 11.55 0.10
N GLU A 63 2.05 11.04 -0.34
CA GLU A 63 2.85 11.64 -1.41
C GLU A 63 2.38 11.08 -2.74
N ILE A 64 2.15 11.95 -3.71
CA ILE A 64 1.68 11.59 -5.03
C ILE A 64 2.78 11.84 -6.04
N ARG A 65 3.15 10.77 -6.72
CA ARG A 65 4.16 10.74 -7.77
C ARG A 65 3.56 10.13 -9.03
N PRO A 66 3.99 10.52 -10.23
CA PRO A 66 3.51 9.89 -11.43
C PRO A 66 4.05 8.45 -11.51
N SER A 67 3.23 7.50 -11.94
CA SER A 67 3.65 6.10 -12.14
C SER A 67 4.62 5.94 -13.31
N ARG A 68 4.54 6.84 -14.30
CA ARG A 68 5.41 6.89 -15.48
C ARG A 68 5.76 8.33 -15.79
N ALA A 69 6.87 8.54 -16.48
CA ALA A 69 7.21 9.85 -17.01
C ALA A 69 6.16 10.30 -18.03
N GLY A 70 5.88 11.61 -18.05
CA GLY A 70 4.93 12.20 -18.97
C GLY A 70 4.96 13.71 -18.91
N ARG A 71 4.43 14.36 -19.95
CA ARG A 71 4.26 15.80 -20.01
C ARG A 71 2.96 16.21 -19.34
N VAL A 72 3.00 17.23 -18.52
CA VAL A 72 1.81 17.79 -17.87
C VAL A 72 0.91 18.44 -18.94
N GLU A 73 -0.29 17.91 -19.13
CA GLU A 73 -1.30 18.45 -20.04
C GLU A 73 -2.18 19.46 -19.32
N LYS A 74 -2.73 19.09 -18.16
CA LYS A 74 -3.68 19.94 -17.43
C LYS A 74 -3.57 19.71 -15.92
N ILE A 75 -3.68 20.82 -15.18
CA ILE A 75 -3.68 20.83 -13.72
C ILE A 75 -5.06 21.25 -13.24
N PHE A 76 -5.70 20.43 -12.39
CA PHE A 76 -7.06 20.67 -11.91
C PHE A 76 -7.09 21.22 -10.49
N THR A 77 -5.98 21.06 -9.72
CA THR A 77 -5.95 21.35 -8.30
C THR A 77 -4.86 22.34 -7.97
N GLN A 78 -5.17 23.29 -7.10
CA GLN A 78 -4.22 24.27 -6.55
C GLN A 78 -3.83 23.91 -5.12
N SER A 79 -2.67 24.44 -4.68
CA SER A 79 -2.23 24.30 -3.30
C SER A 79 -3.25 24.89 -2.31
N GLY A 80 -3.55 24.17 -1.23
CA GLY A 80 -4.55 24.57 -0.24
C GLY A 80 -5.98 24.09 -0.53
N THR A 81 -6.27 23.57 -1.72
CA THR A 81 -7.60 23.03 -2.06
C THR A 81 -7.88 21.74 -1.29
N ARG A 82 -9.11 21.56 -0.83
CA ARG A 82 -9.57 20.30 -0.24
C ARG A 82 -10.14 19.40 -1.33
N VAL A 83 -9.65 18.15 -1.40
CA VAL A 83 -10.04 17.14 -2.37
C VAL A 83 -10.62 15.91 -1.69
N LYS A 84 -11.43 15.15 -2.42
CA LYS A 84 -11.93 13.83 -2.01
C LYS A 84 -11.09 12.74 -2.65
N GLN A 85 -11.11 11.56 -2.05
CA GLN A 85 -10.51 10.37 -2.65
C GLN A 85 -11.10 10.12 -4.05
N GLY A 86 -10.24 9.88 -5.04
CA GLY A 86 -10.62 9.69 -6.45
C GLY A 86 -10.66 10.95 -7.30
N ASP A 87 -10.63 12.16 -6.71
CA ASP A 87 -10.63 13.41 -7.47
C ASP A 87 -9.41 13.50 -8.39
N LEU A 88 -9.61 14.01 -9.60
CA LEU A 88 -8.54 14.21 -10.59
C LEU A 88 -7.72 15.46 -10.21
N LEU A 89 -6.42 15.27 -9.99
CA LEU A 89 -5.50 16.34 -9.60
C LEU A 89 -4.75 16.92 -10.80
N LEU A 90 -4.31 16.02 -11.67
CA LEU A 90 -3.45 16.33 -12.81
C LEU A 90 -3.70 15.31 -13.92
N GLN A 91 -3.63 15.76 -15.16
CA GLN A 91 -3.62 14.93 -16.34
C GLN A 91 -2.30 15.07 -17.06
N LEU A 92 -1.66 13.94 -17.36
CA LEU A 92 -0.52 13.86 -18.25
C LEU A 92 -0.99 13.66 -19.69
N ASP A 93 -0.20 14.10 -20.66
CA ASP A 93 -0.44 13.86 -22.07
C ASP A 93 -0.58 12.35 -22.32
N SER A 94 -1.70 11.96 -22.88
CA SER A 94 -2.12 10.58 -23.11
C SER A 94 -2.47 10.31 -24.58
N PHE A 95 -2.07 11.19 -25.50
CA PHE A 95 -2.43 11.07 -26.91
C PHE A 95 -1.99 9.74 -27.54
N GLU A 96 -0.75 9.33 -27.27
CA GLU A 96 -0.23 8.05 -27.78
C GLU A 96 -0.97 6.84 -27.17
N GLU A 97 -1.20 6.85 -25.86
CA GLU A 97 -1.89 5.76 -25.18
C GLU A 97 -3.36 5.66 -25.60
N GLN A 98 -4.01 6.78 -25.85
CA GLN A 98 -5.38 6.80 -26.39
C GLN A 98 -5.45 6.23 -27.80
N ALA A 99 -4.49 6.55 -28.66
CA ALA A 99 -4.41 5.97 -30.01
C ALA A 99 -4.21 4.43 -29.96
N VAL A 100 -3.34 3.95 -29.08
CA VAL A 100 -3.13 2.51 -28.83
C VAL A 100 -4.40 1.84 -28.31
N LEU A 101 -5.13 2.49 -27.39
CA LEU A 101 -6.39 1.98 -26.87
C LEU A 101 -7.45 1.85 -27.99
N GLU A 102 -7.60 2.87 -28.83
CA GLU A 102 -8.57 2.82 -29.95
C GLU A 102 -8.18 1.72 -30.97
N GLU A 103 -6.91 1.54 -31.24
CA GLU A 103 -6.45 0.43 -32.06
C GLU A 103 -6.76 -0.93 -31.43
N ALA A 104 -6.51 -1.11 -30.12
CA ALA A 104 -6.82 -2.33 -29.40
C ALA A 104 -8.32 -2.63 -29.36
N LYS A 105 -9.17 -1.62 -29.14
CA LYS A 105 -10.62 -1.74 -29.24
C LYS A 105 -11.08 -2.21 -30.62
N SER A 106 -10.55 -1.59 -31.68
CA SER A 106 -10.87 -1.97 -33.05
C SER A 106 -10.48 -3.41 -33.35
N ARG A 107 -9.33 -3.89 -32.82
CA ARG A 107 -8.90 -5.29 -32.97
C ARG A 107 -9.81 -6.26 -32.21
N ALA A 108 -10.22 -5.93 -30.98
CA ALA A 108 -11.14 -6.73 -30.20
C ALA A 108 -12.51 -6.84 -30.90
N GLN A 109 -13.08 -5.74 -31.39
CA GLN A 109 -14.33 -5.73 -32.15
C GLN A 109 -14.26 -6.56 -33.44
N LYS A 110 -13.13 -6.53 -34.15
CA LYS A 110 -12.95 -7.37 -35.34
C LYS A 110 -12.91 -8.86 -34.98
N ALA A 111 -12.22 -9.23 -33.90
CA ALA A 111 -12.16 -10.62 -33.44
C ALA A 111 -13.55 -11.12 -32.97
N GLU A 112 -14.32 -10.26 -32.31
CA GLU A 112 -15.70 -10.58 -31.89
C GLU A 112 -16.61 -10.81 -33.11
N ALA A 113 -16.55 -9.91 -34.11
CA ALA A 113 -17.32 -10.04 -35.32
C ALA A 113 -16.94 -11.31 -36.12
N GLU A 114 -15.65 -11.67 -36.16
CA GLU A 114 -15.17 -12.91 -36.78
C GLU A 114 -15.69 -14.16 -36.09
N LEU A 115 -15.65 -14.17 -34.74
CA LEU A 115 -16.21 -15.26 -33.94
C LEU A 115 -17.71 -15.45 -34.23
N VAL A 116 -18.50 -14.38 -34.17
CA VAL A 116 -19.95 -14.40 -34.44
C VAL A 116 -20.25 -14.91 -35.85
N ARG A 117 -19.50 -14.42 -36.84
CA ARG A 117 -19.62 -14.88 -38.22
C ARG A 117 -19.35 -16.39 -38.33
N ARG A 118 -18.25 -16.84 -37.75
CA ARG A 118 -17.88 -18.27 -37.84
C ARG A 118 -18.84 -19.19 -37.08
N GLU A 119 -19.33 -18.76 -35.92
CA GLU A 119 -20.39 -19.51 -35.18
C GLU A 119 -21.66 -19.65 -36.02
N ALA A 120 -22.07 -18.57 -36.71
CA ALA A 120 -23.27 -18.62 -37.63
C ALA A 120 -23.02 -19.55 -38.81
N GLU A 121 -21.85 -19.51 -39.44
CA GLU A 121 -21.48 -20.43 -40.54
C GLU A 121 -21.51 -21.89 -40.07
N ILE A 122 -20.91 -22.19 -38.93
CA ILE A 122 -20.90 -23.55 -38.35
C ILE A 122 -22.30 -24.02 -38.01
N MET A 123 -23.15 -23.14 -37.49
CA MET A 123 -24.55 -23.49 -37.17
C MET A 123 -25.30 -23.87 -38.45
N GLU A 124 -25.11 -23.15 -39.53
CA GLU A 124 -25.72 -23.43 -40.82
C GLU A 124 -25.18 -24.75 -41.43
N GLU A 125 -23.86 -25.02 -41.35
CA GLU A 125 -23.26 -26.27 -41.79
C GLU A 125 -23.79 -27.45 -40.99
N LYS A 126 -23.91 -27.37 -39.68
CA LYS A 126 -24.53 -28.40 -38.82
C LYS A 126 -26.03 -28.64 -39.17
N ARG A 127 -26.75 -27.56 -39.47
CA ARG A 127 -28.16 -27.67 -39.89
C ARG A 127 -28.31 -28.46 -41.20
N ARG A 128 -27.49 -28.13 -42.22
CA ARG A 128 -27.49 -28.84 -43.51
C ARG A 128 -27.11 -30.31 -43.33
N LEU A 129 -26.08 -30.61 -42.54
CA LEU A 129 -25.69 -31.98 -42.27
C LEU A 129 -26.85 -32.80 -41.61
N ASN A 130 -27.56 -32.17 -40.65
CA ASN A 130 -28.74 -32.83 -40.05
C ASN A 130 -29.86 -33.09 -41.07
N GLU A 131 -30.13 -32.16 -41.99
CA GLU A 131 -31.08 -32.33 -43.07
C GLU A 131 -30.68 -33.49 -44.00
N ASP A 132 -29.42 -33.57 -44.38
CA ASP A 132 -28.88 -34.65 -45.20
C ASP A 132 -28.97 -36.01 -44.51
N ILE A 133 -28.70 -36.09 -43.21
CA ILE A 133 -28.86 -37.29 -42.38
C ILE A 133 -30.32 -37.75 -42.40
N VAL A 134 -31.27 -36.82 -42.20
CA VAL A 134 -32.71 -37.13 -42.21
C VAL A 134 -33.12 -37.71 -43.59
N VAL A 135 -32.66 -37.11 -44.69
CA VAL A 135 -32.91 -37.59 -46.03
C VAL A 135 -32.31 -38.98 -46.25
N ALA A 136 -31.09 -39.23 -45.79
CA ALA A 136 -30.42 -40.53 -45.88
C ALA A 136 -31.16 -41.60 -45.06
N ILE A 137 -31.67 -41.29 -43.89
CA ILE A 137 -32.50 -42.18 -43.06
C ILE A 137 -33.82 -42.60 -43.83
N MET A 138 -34.47 -41.56 -44.38
CA MET A 138 -35.73 -41.88 -45.18
C MET A 138 -35.44 -42.76 -46.39
N ARG A 139 -34.29 -42.47 -47.10
CA ARG A 139 -33.88 -43.31 -48.25
C ARG A 139 -33.59 -44.76 -47.82
N LEU A 140 -32.79 -44.94 -46.73
CA LEU A 140 -32.50 -46.26 -46.18
C LEU A 140 -33.80 -47.00 -45.78
N SER A 141 -34.74 -46.36 -45.08
CA SER A 141 -36.01 -46.92 -44.69
C SER A 141 -36.82 -47.41 -45.88
N ASN A 142 -36.89 -46.63 -46.98
CA ASN A 142 -37.59 -47.04 -48.22
C ASN A 142 -36.88 -48.22 -48.90
N VAL A 143 -35.55 -48.25 -48.95
CA VAL A 143 -34.82 -49.38 -49.55
C VAL A 143 -34.96 -50.65 -48.72
N VAL A 144 -34.91 -50.57 -47.39
CA VAL A 144 -35.13 -51.70 -46.48
C VAL A 144 -36.54 -52.31 -46.70
N SER A 145 -37.57 -51.44 -46.72
CA SER A 145 -38.99 -51.94 -46.96
C SER A 145 -39.15 -52.55 -48.33
N ARG A 146 -38.42 -52.09 -49.33
CA ARG A 146 -38.41 -52.71 -50.66
C ARG A 146 -37.68 -54.04 -50.63
N LEU A 147 -36.52 -54.13 -49.98
CA LEU A 147 -35.79 -55.40 -49.85
C LEU A 147 -36.58 -56.45 -49.11
N GLU A 148 -37.35 -56.13 -48.07
CA GLU A 148 -38.24 -57.06 -47.35
C GLU A 148 -39.30 -57.61 -48.28
N ARG A 149 -39.95 -56.76 -49.07
CA ARG A 149 -40.96 -57.25 -50.08
C ARG A 149 -40.27 -58.10 -51.15
N SER A 150 -39.10 -57.76 -51.66
CA SER A 150 -38.35 -58.56 -52.63
C SER A 150 -38.00 -59.94 -52.05
N ARG A 151 -37.57 -60.02 -50.78
CA ARG A 151 -37.30 -61.30 -50.05
C ARG A 151 -38.56 -62.20 -49.99
N GLU A 152 -39.74 -61.63 -49.62
CA GLU A 152 -40.97 -62.35 -49.58
C GLU A 152 -41.40 -62.89 -50.96
N LEU A 153 -41.26 -62.07 -52.01
CA LEU A 153 -41.56 -62.44 -53.40
C LEU A 153 -40.59 -63.47 -53.93
N PHE A 154 -39.33 -63.45 -53.54
CA PHE A 154 -38.30 -64.43 -53.91
C PHE A 154 -38.62 -65.79 -53.32
N ILE A 155 -39.08 -65.89 -52.08
CA ILE A 155 -39.54 -67.13 -51.44
C ILE A 155 -40.72 -67.71 -52.20
N LYS A 156 -41.60 -66.85 -52.74
CA LYS A 156 -42.76 -67.24 -53.59
C LYS A 156 -42.41 -67.49 -55.07
N GLN A 157 -41.12 -67.42 -55.46
CA GLN A 157 -40.57 -67.55 -56.79
C GLN A 157 -41.08 -66.53 -57.87
N PHE A 158 -41.53 -65.34 -57.39
CA PHE A 158 -41.98 -64.27 -58.29
C PHE A 158 -40.89 -63.31 -58.72
N VAL A 159 -39.73 -63.37 -58.11
CA VAL A 159 -38.57 -62.46 -58.37
C VAL A 159 -37.35 -63.33 -58.60
N THR A 160 -36.44 -62.91 -59.51
CA THR A 160 -35.14 -63.55 -59.79
C THR A 160 -34.10 -63.33 -58.73
N ALA A 161 -33.11 -64.22 -58.59
CA ALA A 161 -31.97 -64.03 -57.65
C ALA A 161 -31.19 -62.73 -57.93
N ALA A 162 -31.01 -62.42 -59.22
CA ALA A 162 -30.31 -61.16 -59.59
C ALA A 162 -31.04 -59.87 -59.13
N ALA A 163 -32.39 -59.89 -59.16
CA ALA A 163 -33.17 -58.74 -58.68
C ALA A 163 -33.13 -58.62 -57.18
N LEU A 164 -33.12 -59.74 -56.40
CA LEU A 164 -32.89 -59.71 -54.97
C LEU A 164 -31.51 -59.21 -54.62
N GLU A 165 -30.44 -59.62 -55.34
CA GLU A 165 -29.08 -59.21 -55.15
C GLU A 165 -28.89 -57.69 -55.40
N ASP A 166 -29.59 -57.15 -56.42
CA ASP A 166 -29.61 -55.68 -56.71
C ASP A 166 -30.25 -54.91 -55.54
N ASP A 167 -31.33 -55.38 -54.95
CA ASP A 167 -32.01 -54.75 -53.80
C ASP A 167 -31.13 -54.84 -52.50
N ILE A 168 -30.35 -55.92 -52.31
CA ILE A 168 -29.36 -56.03 -51.21
C ILE A 168 -28.23 -55.02 -51.41
N LEU A 169 -27.71 -54.90 -52.65
CA LEU A 169 -26.67 -53.94 -52.94
C LEU A 169 -27.13 -52.47 -52.66
N LYS A 170 -28.38 -52.14 -53.06
CA LYS A 170 -28.97 -50.81 -52.78
C LYS A 170 -29.08 -50.55 -51.27
N GLU A 171 -29.49 -51.54 -50.46
CA GLU A 171 -29.52 -51.42 -49.01
C GLU A 171 -28.13 -51.14 -48.43
N GLN A 172 -27.10 -51.89 -48.89
CA GLN A 172 -25.72 -51.72 -48.45
C GLN A 172 -25.19 -50.31 -48.80
N LEU A 173 -25.49 -49.83 -50.02
CA LEU A 173 -25.07 -48.46 -50.42
C LEU A 173 -25.77 -47.37 -49.60
N ALA A 174 -27.11 -47.50 -49.39
CA ALA A 174 -27.82 -46.49 -48.55
C ALA A 174 -27.33 -46.49 -47.10
N LYS A 175 -26.99 -47.67 -46.55
CA LYS A 175 -26.44 -47.82 -45.21
C LYS A 175 -25.01 -47.21 -45.12
N ALA A 176 -24.18 -47.40 -46.14
CA ALA A 176 -22.87 -46.80 -46.21
C ALA A 176 -22.96 -45.27 -46.33
N GLU A 177 -23.89 -44.73 -47.16
CA GLU A 177 -24.16 -43.31 -47.29
C GLU A 177 -24.53 -42.67 -45.92
N LEU A 178 -25.49 -43.28 -45.20
CA LEU A 178 -25.85 -42.82 -43.85
C LEU A 178 -24.66 -42.89 -42.89
N GLY A 179 -23.85 -43.99 -42.96
CA GLY A 179 -22.64 -44.14 -42.15
C GLY A 179 -21.60 -43.04 -42.37
N THR A 180 -21.39 -42.61 -43.63
CA THR A 180 -20.45 -41.51 -43.94
C THR A 180 -20.94 -40.19 -43.36
N LEU A 181 -22.22 -39.88 -43.43
CA LEU A 181 -22.79 -38.65 -42.88
C LEU A 181 -22.78 -38.62 -41.34
N THR A 182 -23.15 -39.75 -40.71
CA THR A 182 -23.23 -39.85 -39.23
C THR A 182 -21.85 -39.91 -38.58
N ASN A 183 -20.83 -40.41 -39.28
CA ASN A 183 -19.42 -40.47 -38.78
C ASN A 183 -18.62 -39.23 -39.09
N GLN A 184 -19.22 -38.18 -39.63
CA GLN A 184 -18.51 -36.92 -39.86
C GLN A 184 -18.09 -36.30 -38.53
N ASP A 185 -16.78 -36.04 -38.38
CA ASP A 185 -16.22 -35.48 -37.15
C ASP A 185 -16.58 -34.00 -37.00
N LEU A 186 -17.58 -33.69 -36.17
CA LEU A 186 -18.00 -32.32 -35.84
C LEU A 186 -17.10 -31.65 -34.81
N SER A 187 -16.16 -32.38 -34.20
CA SER A 187 -15.27 -31.83 -33.17
C SER A 187 -14.30 -30.78 -33.75
N VAL A 188 -14.06 -30.81 -35.07
CA VAL A 188 -13.25 -29.81 -35.76
C VAL A 188 -13.87 -28.41 -35.65
N TYR A 189 -15.20 -28.31 -35.76
CA TYR A 189 -15.90 -27.04 -35.61
C TYR A 189 -15.81 -26.48 -34.19
N ASP A 190 -15.94 -27.32 -33.18
CA ASP A 190 -15.83 -26.91 -31.77
C ASP A 190 -14.40 -26.46 -31.45
N LYS A 191 -13.36 -27.09 -32.00
CA LYS A 191 -11.98 -26.67 -31.90
C LYS A 191 -11.74 -25.31 -32.56
N GLN A 192 -12.34 -25.07 -33.76
CA GLN A 192 -12.20 -23.76 -34.44
C GLN A 192 -12.85 -22.66 -33.63
N VAL A 193 -14.05 -22.86 -33.09
CA VAL A 193 -14.71 -21.87 -32.21
C VAL A 193 -13.89 -21.62 -30.94
N HIS A 194 -13.30 -22.67 -30.37
CA HIS A 194 -12.45 -22.53 -29.20
C HIS A 194 -11.23 -21.66 -29.45
N VAL A 195 -10.56 -21.87 -30.58
CA VAL A 195 -9.39 -21.05 -30.98
C VAL A 195 -9.78 -19.57 -31.16
N LEU A 196 -10.90 -19.31 -31.84
CA LEU A 196 -11.39 -17.92 -32.01
C LEU A 196 -11.78 -17.25 -30.70
N ARG A 197 -12.35 -18.01 -29.76
CA ARG A 197 -12.65 -17.49 -28.40
C ARG A 197 -11.39 -17.14 -27.63
N GLN A 198 -10.36 -17.98 -27.70
CA GLN A 198 -9.06 -17.67 -27.09
C GLN A 198 -8.41 -16.44 -27.74
N GLU A 199 -8.55 -16.30 -29.07
CA GLU A 199 -8.05 -15.09 -29.74
C GLU A 199 -8.81 -13.83 -29.28
N LEU A 200 -10.14 -13.89 -29.18
CA LEU A 200 -10.94 -12.79 -28.65
C LEU A 200 -10.54 -12.42 -27.22
N GLU A 201 -10.36 -13.40 -26.36
CA GLU A 201 -9.90 -13.19 -24.98
C GLU A 201 -8.54 -12.45 -24.94
N ALA A 202 -7.57 -12.92 -25.73
CA ALA A 202 -6.27 -12.26 -25.85
C ALA A 202 -6.36 -10.81 -26.38
N ARG A 203 -7.34 -10.51 -27.27
CA ARG A 203 -7.57 -9.12 -27.73
C ARG A 203 -8.24 -8.26 -26.66
N HIS A 204 -9.13 -8.82 -25.84
CA HIS A 204 -9.70 -8.13 -24.69
C HIS A 204 -8.63 -7.80 -23.63
N ASP A 205 -7.76 -8.75 -23.31
CA ASP A 205 -6.65 -8.53 -22.37
C ASP A 205 -5.72 -7.40 -22.86
N ALA A 206 -5.43 -7.39 -24.16
CA ALA A 206 -4.63 -6.31 -24.76
C ALA A 206 -5.33 -4.94 -24.69
N MET A 207 -6.65 -4.91 -24.88
CA MET A 207 -7.46 -3.69 -24.74
C MET A 207 -7.48 -3.20 -23.30
N GLU A 208 -7.68 -4.10 -22.31
CA GLU A 208 -7.64 -3.76 -20.88
C GLU A 208 -6.27 -3.20 -20.48
N GLY A 209 -5.19 -3.84 -20.94
CA GLY A 209 -3.83 -3.34 -20.73
C GLY A 209 -3.61 -1.93 -21.28
N ALA A 210 -4.15 -1.63 -22.47
CA ALA A 210 -4.10 -0.30 -23.07
C ALA A 210 -4.94 0.72 -22.26
N GLU A 211 -6.11 0.33 -21.75
CA GLU A 211 -6.94 1.18 -20.91
C GLU A 211 -6.25 1.53 -19.59
N VAL A 212 -5.59 0.56 -18.94
CA VAL A 212 -4.79 0.81 -17.74
C VAL A 212 -3.67 1.83 -18.03
N ASN A 213 -3.01 1.74 -19.20
CA ASN A 213 -1.98 2.71 -19.58
C ASN A 213 -2.55 4.15 -19.70
N VAL A 214 -3.72 4.31 -20.28
CA VAL A 214 -4.40 5.62 -20.32
C VAL A 214 -4.75 6.11 -18.92
N ARG A 215 -5.30 5.25 -18.07
CA ARG A 215 -5.63 5.60 -16.66
C ARG A 215 -4.40 6.00 -15.84
N THR A 216 -3.21 5.45 -16.12
CA THR A 216 -1.99 5.84 -15.42
C THR A 216 -1.54 7.27 -15.72
N LYS A 217 -2.07 7.90 -16.77
CA LYS A 217 -1.85 9.32 -17.10
C LYS A 217 -2.76 10.27 -16.31
N GLU A 218 -3.79 9.76 -15.66
CA GLU A 218 -4.65 10.50 -14.76
C GLU A 218 -4.15 10.36 -13.32
N ILE A 219 -3.64 11.43 -12.75
CA ILE A 219 -3.17 11.45 -11.37
C ILE A 219 -4.32 11.85 -10.47
N ARG A 220 -4.79 10.90 -9.65
CA ARG A 220 -5.93 11.05 -8.76
C ARG A 220 -5.52 11.03 -7.30
N ALA A 221 -6.34 11.64 -6.43
CA ALA A 221 -6.15 11.67 -4.99
C ALA A 221 -6.39 10.27 -4.38
N PRO A 222 -5.39 9.66 -3.72
CA PRO A 222 -5.56 8.36 -3.05
C PRO A 222 -6.34 8.47 -1.73
N ILE A 223 -6.37 9.65 -1.12
CA ILE A 223 -7.07 9.95 0.12
C ILE A 223 -7.76 11.30 0.02
N SER A 224 -8.78 11.53 0.87
CA SER A 224 -9.39 12.84 1.01
C SER A 224 -8.55 13.72 1.94
N GLY A 225 -8.40 15.00 1.62
CA GLY A 225 -7.62 15.91 2.45
C GLY A 225 -7.31 17.24 1.79
N GLN A 226 -6.41 18.00 2.39
CA GLN A 226 -5.90 19.26 1.85
C GLN A 226 -4.63 18.98 1.03
N VAL A 227 -4.60 19.51 -0.19
CA VAL A 227 -3.49 19.33 -1.13
C VAL A 227 -2.44 20.40 -0.94
N LEU A 228 -1.18 19.98 -0.86
CA LEU A 228 0.00 20.80 -1.12
C LEU A 228 0.53 20.42 -2.51
N ARG A 229 0.59 21.38 -3.42
CA ARG A 229 1.14 21.20 -4.77
C ARG A 229 2.57 21.72 -4.81
N TYR A 230 3.49 20.96 -5.39
CA TYR A 230 4.84 21.41 -5.70
C TYR A 230 4.85 22.27 -6.97
N GLU A 231 5.95 23.00 -7.18
CA GLU A 231 6.11 23.86 -8.33
C GLU A 231 6.38 23.04 -9.58
N PHE A 232 5.39 22.97 -10.45
CA PHE A 232 5.48 22.45 -11.82
C PHE A 232 4.43 23.15 -12.70
N VAL A 233 4.68 23.19 -14.00
CA VAL A 233 3.85 23.93 -14.96
C VAL A 233 3.31 23.02 -16.06
N VAL A 234 2.24 23.48 -16.72
CA VAL A 234 1.71 22.81 -17.90
C VAL A 234 2.77 22.79 -18.99
N GLY A 235 2.93 21.64 -19.64
CA GLY A 235 3.97 21.39 -20.66
C GLY A 235 5.29 20.84 -20.10
N GLU A 236 5.48 20.83 -18.79
CA GLU A 236 6.68 20.29 -18.15
C GLU A 236 6.69 18.75 -18.16
N MET A 237 7.88 18.15 -18.30
CA MET A 237 8.09 16.72 -18.22
C MET A 237 8.31 16.30 -16.77
N VAL A 238 7.41 15.51 -16.22
CA VAL A 238 7.52 14.95 -14.86
C VAL A 238 7.93 13.49 -14.89
N ARG A 239 8.64 13.04 -13.83
CA ARG A 239 9.21 11.69 -13.70
C ARG A 239 8.71 11.02 -12.42
N PRO A 240 8.81 9.68 -12.32
CA PRO A 240 8.37 8.95 -11.13
C PRO A 240 9.06 9.37 -9.82
N GLU A 241 10.26 9.93 -9.90
CA GLU A 241 11.01 10.41 -8.72
C GLU A 241 10.45 11.75 -8.19
N THR A 242 9.73 12.49 -9.04
CA THR A 242 9.23 13.84 -8.71
C THR A 242 7.96 13.73 -7.87
N VAL A 243 7.97 14.32 -6.68
CA VAL A 243 6.74 14.51 -5.90
C VAL A 243 5.93 15.65 -6.51
N LEU A 244 4.70 15.37 -6.91
CA LEU A 244 3.82 16.37 -7.52
C LEU A 244 2.90 17.01 -6.49
N PHE A 245 2.32 16.19 -5.62
CA PHE A 245 1.41 16.62 -4.58
C PHE A 245 1.68 15.87 -3.28
N GLU A 246 1.36 16.52 -2.19
CA GLU A 246 1.17 15.90 -0.89
C GLU A 246 -0.26 16.14 -0.45
N ILE A 247 -0.92 15.12 0.09
CA ILE A 247 -2.25 15.25 0.66
C ILE A 247 -2.18 14.97 2.15
N PHE A 248 -2.64 15.94 2.91
CA PHE A 248 -2.83 15.86 4.35
C PHE A 248 -4.32 15.62 4.61
N GLY A 249 -4.66 14.35 4.91
CA GLY A 249 -6.03 13.90 5.11
C GLY A 249 -6.29 13.56 6.58
N GLY A 250 -7.56 13.26 6.89
CA GLY A 250 -8.01 12.96 8.24
C GLY A 250 -8.27 14.22 9.06
N ASP A 251 -9.11 14.07 10.08
CA ASP A 251 -9.50 15.18 10.98
C ASP A 251 -8.57 15.26 12.21
N ARG A 252 -7.62 14.32 12.33
CA ARG A 252 -6.75 14.19 13.49
C ARG A 252 -5.31 14.52 13.13
N LEU A 253 -4.73 15.47 13.87
CA LEU A 253 -3.31 15.74 13.83
C LEU A 253 -2.56 14.77 14.74
N ILE A 254 -1.37 14.39 14.33
CA ILE A 254 -0.45 13.56 15.10
C ILE A 254 0.93 14.22 15.14
N LEU A 255 1.66 14.00 16.22
CA LEU A 255 3.04 14.46 16.35
C LEU A 255 3.99 13.30 16.04
N LYS A 256 4.72 13.42 14.94
CA LYS A 256 5.75 12.45 14.53
C LYS A 256 7.09 12.90 15.03
N LEU A 257 7.69 12.11 15.94
CA LEU A 257 8.97 12.42 16.59
C LEU A 257 10.04 11.42 16.15
N ARG A 258 11.27 11.89 16.04
CA ARG A 258 12.48 11.10 15.83
C ARG A 258 13.27 11.04 17.14
N ILE A 259 13.48 9.83 17.64
CA ILE A 259 14.23 9.57 18.86
C ILE A 259 15.59 9.00 18.46
N PRO A 260 16.71 9.55 18.94
CA PRO A 260 18.03 8.96 18.72
C PRO A 260 18.06 7.48 19.16
N GLU A 261 18.77 6.63 18.41
CA GLU A 261 18.82 5.17 18.65
C GLU A 261 19.24 4.83 20.09
N GLN A 262 20.22 5.54 20.64
CA GLN A 262 20.72 5.36 22.00
C GLN A 262 19.64 5.48 23.09
N HIS A 263 18.52 6.13 22.80
CA HIS A 263 17.40 6.31 23.73
C HIS A 263 16.13 5.57 23.28
N ALA A 264 16.19 4.84 22.17
CA ALA A 264 15.01 4.23 21.55
C ALA A 264 14.37 3.15 22.42
N THR A 265 15.14 2.47 23.27
CA THR A 265 14.68 1.40 24.17
C THR A 265 13.94 1.92 25.40
N ARG A 266 14.16 3.19 25.79
CA ARG A 266 13.56 3.80 26.97
C ARG A 266 12.13 4.29 26.74
N VAL A 267 11.76 4.52 25.49
CA VAL A 267 10.45 5.06 25.13
C VAL A 267 9.48 3.91 24.86
N ALA A 268 8.35 3.93 25.56
CA ALA A 268 7.27 2.96 25.43
C ALA A 268 5.95 3.65 25.06
N VAL A 269 5.01 2.87 24.54
CA VAL A 269 3.62 3.31 24.34
C VAL A 269 3.03 3.71 25.68
N GLY A 270 2.28 4.83 25.70
CA GLY A 270 1.70 5.38 26.91
C GLY A 270 2.59 6.40 27.64
N ASN A 271 3.87 6.56 27.26
CA ASN A 271 4.69 7.62 27.83
C ASN A 271 4.10 9.00 27.53
N ARG A 272 4.07 9.87 28.53
CA ARG A 272 3.67 11.27 28.34
C ARG A 272 4.76 12.07 27.67
N TYR A 273 4.38 13.05 26.88
CA TYR A 273 5.32 14.01 26.33
C TYR A 273 4.84 15.44 26.52
N SER A 274 5.79 16.38 26.47
CA SER A 274 5.54 17.82 26.41
C SER A 274 6.35 18.41 25.26
N ALA A 275 5.70 19.05 24.31
CA ALA A 275 6.32 19.57 23.09
C ALA A 275 6.18 21.08 22.97
N LYS A 276 7.19 21.71 22.40
CA LYS A 276 7.17 23.10 21.90
C LYS A 276 7.16 23.09 20.39
N LEU A 277 6.23 23.85 19.80
CA LEU A 277 6.17 24.01 18.35
C LEU A 277 7.00 25.18 17.88
N GLY A 278 7.66 25.02 16.72
CA GLY A 278 8.49 26.05 16.11
C GLY A 278 7.73 27.36 15.85
N SER A 279 6.49 27.25 15.36
CA SER A 279 5.60 28.40 15.10
C SER A 279 5.25 29.23 16.35
N TYR A 280 5.36 28.64 17.54
CA TYR A 280 5.00 29.28 18.83
C TYR A 280 6.20 29.45 19.75
N ARG A 281 7.44 29.31 19.25
CA ARG A 281 8.70 29.33 20.04
C ARG A 281 8.93 30.68 20.78
N GLY A 282 8.41 31.76 20.21
CA GLY A 282 8.52 33.11 20.81
C GLY A 282 7.56 33.37 21.99
N LEU A 283 6.51 32.54 22.14
CA LEU A 283 5.54 32.72 23.20
C LEU A 283 5.92 31.86 24.41
N LYS A 284 6.13 32.53 25.55
CA LYS A 284 6.46 31.84 26.81
C LYS A 284 5.26 31.09 27.35
N GLY A 285 5.49 29.83 27.72
CA GLY A 285 4.49 29.03 28.44
C GLY A 285 3.56 28.16 27.60
N ILE A 286 3.65 28.15 26.26
CA ILE A 286 2.82 27.28 25.42
C ILE A 286 3.53 25.93 25.24
N TYR A 287 2.89 24.90 25.79
CA TYR A 287 3.30 23.52 25.66
C TYR A 287 2.12 22.68 25.21
N PHE A 288 2.40 21.75 24.30
CA PHE A 288 1.44 20.77 23.83
C PHE A 288 1.77 19.42 24.47
N GLU A 289 0.82 18.86 25.18
CA GLU A 289 0.99 17.63 25.92
C GLU A 289 0.16 16.51 25.28
N GLY A 290 0.65 15.28 25.43
CA GLY A 290 -0.05 14.10 24.95
C GLY A 290 0.68 12.83 25.33
N ILE A 291 0.33 11.75 24.67
CA ILE A 291 0.89 10.42 24.92
C ILE A 291 1.49 9.82 23.64
N VAL A 292 2.46 8.93 23.83
CA VAL A 292 2.99 8.08 22.76
C VAL A 292 1.96 7.00 22.46
N GLU A 293 1.43 6.99 21.22
CA GLU A 293 0.43 6.01 20.80
C GLU A 293 1.06 4.80 20.12
N ARG A 294 2.08 5.03 19.30
CA ARG A 294 2.69 3.97 18.50
C ARG A 294 4.18 4.24 18.29
N LEU A 295 4.96 3.16 18.34
CA LEU A 295 6.37 3.18 17.98
C LEU A 295 6.59 2.37 16.71
N ARG A 296 7.44 2.86 15.81
CA ARG A 296 7.89 2.06 14.68
C ARG A 296 8.94 1.05 15.17
N ASN A 297 8.79 -0.22 14.83
CA ASN A 297 9.70 -1.27 15.29
C ASN A 297 11.04 -1.31 14.52
N VAL A 298 11.21 -0.43 13.54
CA VAL A 298 12.41 -0.36 12.70
C VAL A 298 13.17 0.92 13.00
N ILE A 299 14.48 0.80 13.20
CA ILE A 299 15.42 1.94 13.26
C ILE A 299 15.67 2.39 11.83
N GLN A 300 15.63 3.71 11.61
CA GLN A 300 15.90 4.35 10.33
C GLN A 300 17.18 5.16 10.40
N SER A 301 17.89 5.27 9.27
CA SER A 301 19.05 6.14 9.13
C SER A 301 18.81 7.12 7.98
N ASP A 302 19.18 8.39 8.18
CA ASP A 302 19.21 9.42 7.13
C ASP A 302 20.62 9.71 6.62
N GLY A 303 21.58 8.80 6.90
CA GLY A 303 22.99 8.94 6.53
C GLY A 303 23.84 9.71 7.53
N GLN A 304 23.24 10.49 8.42
CA GLN A 304 23.93 11.24 9.48
C GLN A 304 23.62 10.70 10.87
N GLN A 305 22.40 10.28 11.11
CA GLN A 305 21.94 9.79 12.41
C GLN A 305 20.99 8.61 12.26
N THR A 306 21.06 7.71 13.25
CA THR A 306 20.10 6.63 13.40
C THR A 306 19.04 7.02 14.42
N TYR A 307 17.76 6.78 14.07
CA TYR A 307 16.64 7.18 14.90
C TYR A 307 15.47 6.21 14.79
N ARG A 308 14.66 6.20 15.82
CA ARG A 308 13.37 5.50 15.85
C ARG A 308 12.24 6.51 15.72
N VAL A 309 11.26 6.20 14.87
CA VAL A 309 10.08 7.05 14.68
C VAL A 309 9.00 6.69 15.68
N VAL A 310 8.45 7.72 16.32
CA VAL A 310 7.37 7.61 17.30
C VAL A 310 6.21 8.49 16.86
N PHE A 311 5.00 7.97 17.00
CA PHE A 311 3.76 8.67 16.74
C PHE A 311 3.05 8.94 18.05
N CYS A 312 2.74 10.21 18.28
CA CYS A 312 2.10 10.68 19.51
C CYS A 312 0.74 11.31 19.21
N SER A 313 -0.21 11.15 20.10
CA SER A 313 -1.45 11.93 20.06
C SER A 313 -1.13 13.41 20.10
N PHE A 314 -1.81 14.21 19.31
CA PHE A 314 -1.61 15.65 19.31
C PHE A 314 -2.96 16.36 19.33
N ASP A 315 -3.14 17.21 20.32
CA ASP A 315 -4.30 18.10 20.42
C ASP A 315 -3.82 19.54 20.18
N PRO A 316 -4.29 20.20 19.11
CA PRO A 316 -3.91 21.57 18.80
C PRO A 316 -4.51 22.57 19.81
N GLN A 317 -5.38 22.16 20.73
CA GLN A 317 -6.13 23.03 21.63
C GLN A 317 -6.87 24.12 20.81
N ASN A 318 -6.70 25.39 21.17
CA ASN A 318 -7.31 26.51 20.45
C ASN A 318 -6.31 27.18 19.45
N TYR A 319 -5.20 26.51 19.12
CA TYR A 319 -4.18 27.06 18.22
C TYR A 319 -4.33 26.52 16.81
N ASN A 320 -4.13 27.37 15.82
CA ASN A 320 -4.06 26.95 14.42
C ASN A 320 -2.67 26.39 14.12
N VAL A 321 -2.56 25.05 14.15
CA VAL A 321 -1.29 24.35 13.92
C VAL A 321 -1.34 23.70 12.54
N PRO A 322 -0.71 24.28 11.50
CA PRO A 322 -0.65 23.66 10.19
C PRO A 322 0.23 22.40 10.21
N PRO A 323 -0.13 21.34 9.44
CA PRO A 323 0.76 20.21 9.20
C PRO A 323 2.13 20.69 8.69
N GLY A 324 3.21 19.98 9.04
CA GLY A 324 4.56 20.40 8.73
C GLY A 324 5.23 21.26 9.80
N THR A 325 4.47 21.78 10.80
CA THR A 325 5.03 22.55 11.91
C THR A 325 6.06 21.72 12.68
N THR A 326 7.29 22.23 12.81
CA THR A 326 8.36 21.56 13.56
C THR A 326 8.09 21.57 15.06
N ALA A 327 8.53 20.52 15.75
CA ALA A 327 8.33 20.35 17.17
C ALA A 327 9.59 19.84 17.86
N GLU A 328 9.85 20.36 19.06
CA GLU A 328 10.82 19.84 20.01
C GLU A 328 10.06 19.27 21.20
N ALA A 329 10.20 17.99 21.46
CA ALA A 329 9.47 17.30 22.53
C ALA A 329 10.41 16.71 23.58
N LYS A 330 9.91 16.65 24.82
CA LYS A 330 10.48 15.88 25.92
C LYS A 330 9.52 14.74 26.24
N ILE A 331 9.97 13.51 26.06
CA ILE A 331 9.19 12.31 26.37
C ILE A 331 9.64 11.81 27.73
N TYR A 332 8.69 11.67 28.64
CA TYR A 332 8.97 11.24 30.01
C TYR A 332 8.97 9.70 30.07
N CYS A 333 10.15 9.13 30.35
CA CYS A 333 10.38 7.67 30.28
C CYS A 333 10.37 6.99 31.65
N GLY A 334 9.97 7.68 32.71
CA GLY A 334 9.94 7.15 34.07
C GLY A 334 10.68 8.02 35.08
N LYS A 335 10.90 7.46 36.26
CA LYS A 335 11.63 8.12 37.36
C LYS A 335 12.90 7.34 37.61
N THR A 336 14.00 8.07 37.82
CA THR A 336 15.29 7.51 38.21
C THR A 336 15.79 8.22 39.47
N CYS A 337 16.76 7.62 40.18
CA CYS A 337 17.36 8.29 41.33
C CYS A 337 18.30 9.41 40.88
N LEU A 338 18.39 10.46 41.68
CA LEU A 338 19.21 11.65 41.37
C LEU A 338 20.67 11.29 40.99
N TRP A 339 21.29 10.34 41.69
CA TRP A 339 22.64 9.88 41.40
C TRP A 339 22.84 9.22 40.06
N PHE A 340 21.89 8.36 39.63
CA PHE A 340 21.91 7.73 38.31
C PHE A 340 21.75 8.79 37.19
N PHE A 341 20.94 9.82 37.49
CA PHE A 341 20.72 10.91 36.54
C PHE A 341 21.98 11.80 36.39
N LEU A 342 22.69 12.09 37.53
CA LEU A 342 23.88 12.96 37.58
C LEU A 342 25.14 12.28 36.97
N LEU A 343 25.27 10.97 37.15
CA LEU A 343 26.40 10.18 36.66
C LEU A 343 26.20 9.63 35.24
N ASP A 344 25.04 9.93 34.63
CA ASP A 344 24.66 9.43 33.30
C ASP A 344 24.83 7.90 33.15
N LEU A 345 24.68 7.17 34.25
CA LEU A 345 24.81 5.72 34.39
C LEU A 345 23.46 5.05 34.07
N HIS A 346 23.00 5.16 32.81
CA HIS A 346 21.71 4.61 32.45
C HIS A 346 21.61 4.18 30.98
#